data_01d36fed4219dabe689218a349e7f10f
#
_entry.id   01d36fed4219dabe689218a349e7f10f
#
_cell.length_a   1.000
_cell.length_b   1.000
_cell.length_c   1.000
_cell.angle_alpha   90.00
_cell.angle_beta   90.00
_cell.angle_gamma   90.00
#
_symmetry.space_group_name_H-M   'P 1'
#
loop_
_entity.id
_entity.type
_entity.pdbx_description
1 polymer ?
#
loop_
_entity_poly.entity_id
_entity_poly.type
_entity_poly.pdbx_seq_one_letter_code
_entity_poly.pdbx_strand_id
1 'polypeptide(L)'
;YNGSSLLIDCGEGTQIAIKEKGWTFKPIDVICFTHYHADHISGLPGLLLSMGNAERTEPLTMIGPKGLERVVGALRMIAPELPFEIRYIEIMEPEADIEINGYHIHAFRVNHNITCYGYTVEIRRAGRFSVEHAKEREIPQKYWNRLQKGEEIETEDGAHYTPDMVLGAARKGIKVTYCTDTVSYTHLRAH
;
A
#
# COMPACT_ATOMS: atom_id res chain seq x y z
N TYR A 1 -1.79 2.11 8.00
CA TYR A 1 -0.45 2.20 8.62
C TYR A 1 0.11 3.61 8.44
N ASN A 2 0.60 4.25 9.51
CA ASN A 2 1.13 5.64 9.47
C ASN A 2 0.19 6.66 8.77
N GLY A 3 -1.12 6.52 8.94
CA GLY A 3 -2.11 7.39 8.30
C GLY A 3 -2.49 6.97 6.87
N SER A 4 -1.82 5.98 6.30
CA SER A 4 -2.12 5.40 4.98
C SER A 4 -3.04 4.20 5.09
N SER A 5 -3.90 3.99 4.11
CA SER A 5 -4.75 2.81 3.95
C SER A 5 -4.54 2.18 2.58
N LEU A 6 -4.54 0.86 2.56
CA LEU A 6 -4.50 0.07 1.34
C LEU A 6 -5.84 -0.64 1.17
N LEU A 7 -6.40 -0.58 -0.03
CA LEU A 7 -7.61 -1.27 -0.42
C LEU A 7 -7.26 -2.39 -1.42
N ILE A 8 -7.88 -3.55 -1.31
CA ILE A 8 -7.80 -4.61 -2.31
C ILE A 8 -9.18 -4.80 -2.91
N ASP A 9 -9.27 -4.65 -4.22
CA ASP A 9 -10.47 -4.59 -5.03
C ASP A 9 -11.43 -3.44 -4.66
N CYS A 10 -12.31 -3.09 -5.56
CA CYS A 10 -13.30 -2.03 -5.41
C CYS A 10 -14.57 -2.39 -6.20
N GLY A 11 -15.28 -3.41 -5.75
CA GLY A 11 -16.58 -3.80 -6.30
C GLY A 11 -17.69 -2.80 -5.99
N GLU A 12 -18.87 -3.07 -6.48
CA GLU A 12 -20.05 -2.25 -6.19
C GLU A 12 -20.31 -2.17 -4.67
N GLY A 13 -20.73 -1.03 -4.21
CA GLY A 13 -21.04 -0.78 -2.80
C GLY A 13 -19.80 -0.56 -1.91
N THR A 14 -18.57 -0.68 -2.39
CA THR A 14 -17.34 -0.47 -1.59
C THR A 14 -17.36 0.86 -0.84
N GLN A 15 -17.74 1.96 -1.50
CA GLN A 15 -17.83 3.26 -0.83
C GLN A 15 -18.87 3.32 0.28
N ILE A 16 -19.97 2.57 0.14
CA ILE A 16 -21.03 2.48 1.16
C ILE A 16 -20.48 1.72 2.36
N ALA A 17 -19.88 0.56 2.13
CA ALA A 17 -19.29 -0.28 3.18
C ALA A 17 -18.21 0.46 3.99
N ILE A 18 -17.38 1.27 3.32
CA ILE A 18 -16.36 2.11 3.99
C ILE A 18 -17.05 3.12 4.93
N LYS A 19 -18.11 3.81 4.47
CA LYS A 19 -18.87 4.76 5.29
C LYS A 19 -19.57 4.11 6.46
N GLU A 20 -20.21 2.96 6.26
CA GLU A 20 -20.90 2.21 7.32
C GLU A 20 -19.95 1.75 8.42
N LYS A 21 -18.69 1.49 8.08
CA LYS A 21 -17.63 1.20 9.07
C LYS A 21 -17.08 2.45 9.78
N GLY A 22 -17.57 3.64 9.43
CA GLY A 22 -17.08 4.90 9.97
C GLY A 22 -15.68 5.28 9.48
N TRP A 23 -15.22 4.67 8.39
CA TRP A 23 -13.92 4.97 7.79
C TRP A 23 -14.03 6.12 6.79
N THR A 24 -12.91 6.77 6.53
CA THR A 24 -12.81 7.89 5.58
C THR A 24 -12.06 7.45 4.32
N PHE A 25 -12.28 8.17 3.21
CA PHE A 25 -11.68 7.87 1.91
C PHE A 25 -10.27 8.48 1.75
N LYS A 26 -10.01 9.61 2.39
CA LYS A 26 -8.79 10.39 2.23
C LYS A 26 -7.50 9.58 2.50
N PRO A 27 -7.44 8.66 3.49
CA PRO A 27 -6.24 7.88 3.75
C PRO A 27 -5.94 6.78 2.74
N ILE A 28 -6.83 6.47 1.78
CA ILE A 28 -6.61 5.39 0.81
C ILE A 28 -5.57 5.85 -0.20
N ASP A 29 -4.33 5.39 -0.05
CA ASP A 29 -3.19 5.79 -0.89
C ASP A 29 -2.85 4.74 -1.96
N VAL A 30 -3.26 3.49 -1.73
CA VAL A 30 -2.98 2.37 -2.60
C VAL A 30 -4.26 1.56 -2.81
N ILE A 31 -4.56 1.22 -4.07
CA ILE A 31 -5.61 0.25 -4.44
C ILE A 31 -4.95 -0.86 -5.26
N CYS A 32 -5.06 -2.10 -4.79
CA CYS A 32 -4.62 -3.28 -5.53
C CYS A 32 -5.83 -3.96 -6.15
N PHE A 33 -5.79 -4.24 -7.46
CA PHE A 33 -6.83 -5.01 -8.15
C PHE A 33 -6.35 -6.42 -8.40
N THR A 34 -7.12 -7.41 -7.94
CA THR A 34 -6.83 -8.81 -8.21
C THR A 34 -7.03 -9.12 -9.69
N HIS A 35 -8.13 -8.65 -10.27
CA HIS A 35 -8.50 -8.79 -11.68
C HIS A 35 -9.61 -7.79 -12.03
N TYR A 36 -10.14 -7.85 -13.27
CA TYR A 36 -11.07 -6.84 -13.79
C TYR A 36 -12.48 -7.35 -14.06
N HIS A 37 -12.96 -8.37 -13.33
CA HIS A 37 -14.38 -8.66 -13.32
C HIS A 37 -15.15 -7.54 -12.61
N ALA A 38 -16.39 -7.35 -13.00
CA ALA A 38 -17.19 -6.19 -12.58
C ALA A 38 -17.35 -6.10 -11.06
N ASP A 39 -17.58 -7.20 -10.40
CA ASP A 39 -17.73 -7.32 -8.95
C ASP A 39 -16.45 -6.99 -8.16
N HIS A 40 -15.31 -6.84 -8.84
CA HIS A 40 -14.04 -6.43 -8.24
C HIS A 40 -13.61 -4.99 -8.57
N ILE A 41 -14.23 -4.33 -9.57
CA ILE A 41 -13.78 -3.00 -10.00
C ILE A 41 -14.92 -2.00 -10.26
N SER A 42 -16.18 -2.42 -10.38
CA SER A 42 -17.27 -1.54 -10.78
C SER A 42 -17.61 -0.42 -9.80
N GLY A 43 -17.21 -0.54 -8.54
CA GLY A 43 -17.37 0.51 -7.53
C GLY A 43 -16.34 1.65 -7.63
N LEU A 44 -15.28 1.48 -8.44
CA LEU A 44 -14.17 2.43 -8.52
C LEU A 44 -14.58 3.86 -8.91
N PRO A 45 -15.44 4.11 -9.93
CA PRO A 45 -15.81 5.48 -10.29
C PRO A 45 -16.46 6.23 -9.12
N GLY A 46 -17.37 5.58 -8.40
CA GLY A 46 -18.02 6.16 -7.23
C GLY A 46 -17.06 6.42 -6.07
N LEU A 47 -16.10 5.51 -5.85
CA LEU A 47 -15.06 5.70 -4.84
C LEU A 47 -14.18 6.90 -5.17
N LEU A 48 -13.70 7.03 -6.42
CA LEU A 48 -12.85 8.13 -6.87
C LEU A 48 -13.54 9.50 -6.69
N LEU A 49 -14.83 9.60 -7.05
CA LEU A 49 -15.62 10.81 -6.81
C LEU A 49 -15.73 11.11 -5.31
N SER A 50 -15.96 10.10 -4.49
CA SER A 50 -16.04 10.27 -3.03
C SER A 50 -14.70 10.71 -2.43
N MET A 51 -13.57 10.24 -2.96
CA MET A 51 -12.23 10.68 -2.56
C MET A 51 -11.99 12.13 -2.95
N GLY A 52 -12.38 12.53 -4.17
CA GLY A 52 -12.28 13.91 -4.63
C GLY A 52 -13.13 14.87 -3.78
N ASN A 53 -14.35 14.47 -3.45
CA ASN A 53 -15.25 15.25 -2.58
C ASN A 53 -14.75 15.32 -1.12
N ALA A 54 -13.88 14.43 -0.70
CA ALA A 54 -13.19 14.48 0.59
C ALA A 54 -11.91 15.34 0.57
N GLU A 55 -11.76 16.19 -0.46
CA GLU A 55 -10.64 17.12 -0.62
C GLU A 55 -9.26 16.41 -0.64
N ARG A 56 -9.21 15.22 -1.23
CA ARG A 56 -7.94 14.55 -1.46
C ARG A 56 -7.20 15.24 -2.62
N THR A 57 -5.95 15.57 -2.42
CA THR A 57 -5.04 16.13 -3.43
C THR A 57 -3.80 15.27 -3.64
N GLU A 58 -3.48 14.40 -2.69
CA GLU A 58 -2.33 13.50 -2.76
C GLU A 58 -2.53 12.43 -3.84
N PRO A 59 -1.49 12.03 -4.56
CA PRO A 59 -1.56 10.98 -5.57
C PRO A 59 -2.14 9.67 -5.03
N LEU A 60 -2.90 8.96 -5.87
CA LEU A 60 -3.41 7.63 -5.61
C LEU A 60 -2.66 6.63 -6.49
N THR A 61 -2.07 5.61 -5.89
CA THR A 61 -1.42 4.54 -6.65
C THR A 61 -2.36 3.35 -6.82
N MET A 62 -2.52 2.90 -8.06
CA MET A 62 -3.26 1.69 -8.40
C MET A 62 -2.30 0.62 -8.91
N ILE A 63 -2.46 -0.59 -8.39
CA ILE A 63 -1.65 -1.76 -8.72
C ILE A 63 -2.59 -2.84 -9.27
N GLY A 64 -2.23 -3.50 -10.36
CA GLY A 64 -3.07 -4.57 -10.89
C GLY A 64 -2.49 -5.25 -12.12
N PRO A 65 -3.21 -6.22 -12.69
CA PRO A 65 -2.79 -6.91 -13.91
C PRO A 65 -2.57 -5.96 -15.08
N LYS A 66 -1.87 -6.43 -16.11
CA LYS A 66 -1.72 -5.72 -17.40
C LYS A 66 -3.04 -5.17 -17.91
N GLY A 67 -3.03 -3.92 -18.38
CA GLY A 67 -4.21 -3.21 -18.89
C GLY A 67 -4.96 -2.41 -17.84
N LEU A 68 -4.40 -2.24 -16.65
CA LEU A 68 -4.98 -1.46 -15.55
C LEU A 68 -5.33 -0.03 -15.96
N GLU A 69 -4.37 0.68 -16.55
CA GLU A 69 -4.57 2.07 -16.98
C GLU A 69 -5.72 2.19 -17.99
N ARG A 70 -5.79 1.27 -18.96
CA ARG A 70 -6.85 1.23 -19.96
C ARG A 70 -8.22 0.99 -19.32
N VAL A 71 -8.34 0.03 -18.40
CA VAL A 71 -9.60 -0.31 -17.74
C VAL A 71 -10.07 0.84 -16.84
N VAL A 72 -9.18 1.37 -16.02
CA VAL A 72 -9.48 2.52 -15.15
C VAL A 72 -9.82 3.75 -15.99
N GLY A 73 -9.10 4.00 -17.07
CA GLY A 73 -9.38 5.09 -18.01
C GLY A 73 -10.79 5.00 -18.60
N ALA A 74 -11.23 3.79 -18.99
CA ALA A 74 -12.59 3.57 -19.49
C ALA A 74 -13.65 3.81 -18.41
N LEU A 75 -13.44 3.34 -17.20
CA LEU A 75 -14.36 3.57 -16.08
C LEU A 75 -14.45 5.05 -15.68
N ARG A 76 -13.34 5.79 -15.82
CA ARG A 76 -13.27 7.22 -15.51
C ARG A 76 -13.91 8.13 -16.54
N MET A 77 -14.33 7.64 -17.69
CA MET A 77 -15.02 8.48 -18.69
C MET A 77 -16.24 9.20 -18.13
N ILE A 78 -16.86 8.66 -17.09
CA ILE A 78 -18.01 9.28 -16.39
C ILE A 78 -17.58 10.25 -15.27
N ALA A 79 -16.30 10.29 -14.92
CA ALA A 79 -15.70 11.14 -13.86
C ALA A 79 -14.28 11.53 -14.27
N PRO A 80 -14.12 12.33 -15.35
CA PRO A 80 -12.81 12.55 -15.95
C PRO A 80 -11.89 13.45 -15.11
N GLU A 81 -12.47 14.37 -14.34
CA GLU A 81 -11.73 15.34 -13.54
C GLU A 81 -11.67 14.90 -12.09
N LEU A 82 -10.46 14.76 -11.58
CA LEU A 82 -10.17 14.46 -10.18
C LEU A 82 -9.14 15.45 -9.65
N PRO A 83 -9.22 15.89 -8.39
CA PRO A 83 -8.27 16.84 -7.81
C PRO A 83 -6.92 16.20 -7.45
N PHE A 84 -6.68 14.95 -7.82
CA PHE A 84 -5.46 14.19 -7.55
C PHE A 84 -5.02 13.37 -8.77
N GLU A 85 -3.72 13.10 -8.82
CA GLU A 85 -3.10 12.22 -9.82
C GLU A 85 -3.39 10.75 -9.51
N ILE A 86 -3.56 9.93 -10.56
CA ILE A 86 -3.54 8.47 -10.45
C ILE A 86 -2.26 7.94 -11.06
N ARG A 87 -1.52 7.14 -10.31
CA ARG A 87 -0.31 6.44 -10.73
C ARG A 87 -0.62 4.96 -10.92
N TYR A 88 -0.13 4.38 -12.00
CA TYR A 88 -0.41 2.99 -12.34
C TYR A 88 0.86 2.14 -12.23
N ILE A 89 0.73 0.97 -11.60
CA ILE A 89 1.73 -0.08 -11.57
C ILE A 89 1.08 -1.34 -12.14
N GLU A 90 1.40 -1.67 -13.39
CA GLU A 90 0.91 -2.87 -14.05
C GLU A 90 1.85 -4.05 -13.78
N ILE A 91 1.30 -5.15 -13.29
CA ILE A 91 2.03 -6.38 -13.05
C ILE A 91 2.05 -7.19 -14.33
N MET A 92 3.25 -7.46 -14.83
CA MET A 92 3.49 -8.18 -16.09
C MET A 92 3.91 -9.62 -15.87
N GLU A 93 4.60 -9.88 -14.76
CA GLU A 93 5.19 -11.17 -14.41
C GLU A 93 4.26 -11.99 -13.51
N PRO A 94 4.46 -13.32 -13.39
CA PRO A 94 3.67 -14.18 -12.49
C PRO A 94 3.76 -13.77 -11.01
N GLU A 95 4.86 -13.16 -10.61
CA GLU A 95 5.10 -12.65 -9.25
C GLU A 95 5.76 -11.27 -9.33
N ALA A 96 5.44 -10.40 -8.38
CA ALA A 96 6.05 -9.08 -8.27
C ALA A 96 6.11 -8.63 -6.81
N ASP A 97 7.22 -7.98 -6.46
CA ASP A 97 7.40 -7.32 -5.17
C ASP A 97 7.41 -5.81 -5.34
N ILE A 98 6.60 -5.12 -4.56
CA ILE A 98 6.39 -3.67 -4.66
C ILE A 98 6.51 -3.07 -3.26
N GLU A 99 7.43 -2.11 -3.10
CA GLU A 99 7.56 -1.31 -1.88
C GLU A 99 6.89 0.05 -2.08
N ILE A 100 5.88 0.35 -1.31
CA ILE A 100 5.15 1.61 -1.41
C ILE A 100 4.55 2.01 -0.06
N ASN A 101 4.71 3.26 0.35
CA ASN A 101 4.13 3.86 1.56
C ASN A 101 4.35 3.03 2.85
N GLY A 102 5.46 2.29 2.93
CA GLY A 102 5.78 1.40 4.04
C GLY A 102 5.08 0.04 4.00
N TYR A 103 4.37 -0.27 2.92
CA TYR A 103 3.88 -1.59 2.60
C TYR A 103 4.90 -2.33 1.72
N HIS A 104 5.20 -3.57 2.06
CA HIS A 104 5.76 -4.53 1.14
C HIS A 104 4.63 -5.38 0.59
N ILE A 105 4.38 -5.28 -0.71
CA ILE A 105 3.29 -5.97 -1.40
C ILE A 105 3.90 -7.01 -2.31
N HIS A 106 3.64 -8.28 -2.02
CA HIS A 106 3.98 -9.40 -2.89
C HIS A 106 2.73 -9.84 -3.64
N ALA A 107 2.73 -9.64 -4.96
CA ALA A 107 1.69 -10.12 -5.86
C ALA A 107 2.09 -11.47 -6.42
N PHE A 108 1.16 -12.41 -6.48
CA PHE A 108 1.38 -13.75 -7.04
C PHE A 108 0.16 -14.20 -7.87
N ARG A 109 0.45 -14.79 -9.01
CA ARG A 109 -0.60 -15.22 -9.94
C ARG A 109 -1.39 -16.41 -9.37
N VAL A 110 -2.72 -16.34 -9.50
CA VAL A 110 -3.64 -17.40 -9.10
C VAL A 110 -4.37 -17.97 -10.32
N ASN A 111 -4.94 -19.16 -10.16
CA ASN A 111 -5.63 -19.84 -11.26
C ASN A 111 -7.08 -19.34 -11.36
N HIS A 112 -7.36 -18.57 -12.38
CA HIS A 112 -8.69 -18.04 -12.71
C HIS A 112 -8.84 -17.97 -14.24
N ASN A 113 -10.06 -17.72 -14.75
CA ASN A 113 -10.35 -17.67 -16.19
C ASN A 113 -9.76 -16.43 -16.90
N ILE A 114 -9.37 -15.41 -16.14
CA ILE A 114 -8.59 -14.26 -16.61
C ILE A 114 -7.33 -14.09 -15.74
N THR A 115 -6.43 -13.20 -16.14
CA THR A 115 -5.26 -12.88 -15.31
C THR A 115 -5.69 -12.34 -13.96
N CYS A 116 -5.36 -13.06 -12.90
CA CYS A 116 -5.74 -12.75 -11.53
C CYS A 116 -4.55 -12.92 -10.58
N TYR A 117 -4.41 -12.01 -9.63
CA TYR A 117 -3.36 -12.03 -8.61
C TYR A 117 -3.95 -12.10 -7.21
N GLY A 118 -3.29 -12.88 -6.35
CA GLY A 118 -3.39 -12.71 -4.91
C GLY A 118 -2.33 -11.71 -4.44
N TYR A 119 -2.55 -11.13 -3.28
CA TYR A 119 -1.65 -10.16 -2.68
C TYR A 119 -1.30 -10.53 -1.24
N THR A 120 -0.02 -10.57 -0.94
CA THR A 120 0.46 -10.58 0.44
C THR A 120 0.97 -9.18 0.78
N VAL A 121 0.36 -8.56 1.76
CA VAL A 121 0.76 -7.24 2.27
C VAL A 121 1.48 -7.42 3.59
N GLU A 122 2.72 -6.98 3.65
CA GLU A 122 3.54 -7.01 4.85
C GLU A 122 3.86 -5.58 5.31
N ILE A 123 3.65 -5.32 6.60
CA ILE A 123 4.07 -4.11 7.29
C ILE A 123 5.20 -4.49 8.22
N ARG A 124 6.43 -4.14 7.86
CA ARG A 124 7.61 -4.34 8.71
C ARG A 124 7.62 -3.31 9.82
N ARG A 125 7.91 -3.75 11.03
CA ARG A 125 7.97 -2.87 12.20
C ARG A 125 9.42 -2.80 12.69
N ALA A 126 10.00 -1.61 12.58
CA ALA A 126 11.30 -1.33 13.19
C ALA A 126 11.31 -1.60 14.71
N GLY A 127 12.47 -1.79 15.25
CA GLY A 127 12.69 -1.88 16.68
C GLY A 127 12.19 -0.63 17.42
N ARG A 128 12.08 -0.72 18.73
CA ARG A 128 11.80 0.46 19.54
C ARG A 128 13.03 1.36 19.57
N PHE A 129 12.79 2.67 19.44
CA PHE A 129 13.84 3.66 19.62
C PHE A 129 14.33 3.64 21.08
N SER A 130 15.64 3.54 21.26
CA SER A 130 16.28 3.60 22.58
C SER A 130 16.87 4.97 22.81
N VAL A 131 16.26 5.72 23.71
CA VAL A 131 16.78 7.01 24.17
C VAL A 131 18.14 6.84 24.87
N GLU A 132 18.32 5.71 25.55
CA GLU A 132 19.57 5.37 26.26
C GLU A 132 20.73 5.23 25.26
N HIS A 133 20.56 4.40 24.23
CA HIS A 133 21.56 4.24 23.17
C HIS A 133 21.85 5.54 22.42
N ALA A 134 20.80 6.36 22.19
CA ALA A 134 21.00 7.65 21.53
C ALA A 134 21.82 8.63 22.37
N LYS A 135 21.63 8.61 23.69
CA LYS A 135 22.40 9.43 24.63
C LYS A 135 23.83 8.91 24.81
N GLU A 136 24.01 7.60 24.97
CA GLU A 136 25.34 6.96 25.10
C GLU A 136 26.24 7.23 23.90
N ARG A 137 25.64 7.32 22.70
CA ARG A 137 26.32 7.63 21.43
C ARG A 137 26.36 9.13 21.10
N GLU A 138 25.92 9.97 22.04
CA GLU A 138 25.89 11.42 21.89
C GLU A 138 25.16 11.92 20.61
N ILE A 139 24.14 11.15 20.16
CA ILE A 139 23.38 11.50 18.94
C ILE A 139 22.48 12.68 19.23
N PRO A 140 22.59 13.80 18.49
CA PRO A 140 21.77 14.99 18.69
C PRO A 140 20.28 14.70 18.54
N GLN A 141 19.46 15.22 19.45
CA GLN A 141 18.01 14.96 19.50
C GLN A 141 17.28 15.35 18.19
N LYS A 142 17.79 16.33 17.45
CA LYS A 142 17.24 16.74 16.15
C LYS A 142 17.22 15.61 15.11
N TYR A 143 18.04 14.56 15.28
CA TYR A 143 18.13 13.43 14.36
C TYR A 143 17.30 12.22 14.79
N TRP A 144 16.80 12.17 16.03
CA TRP A 144 16.13 10.98 16.57
C TRP A 144 14.90 10.56 15.79
N ASN A 145 14.07 11.51 15.37
CA ASN A 145 12.84 11.21 14.60
C ASN A 145 13.18 10.62 13.20
N ARG A 146 14.24 11.12 12.58
CA ARG A 146 14.69 10.64 11.28
C ARG A 146 15.26 9.22 11.39
N LEU A 147 16.11 8.97 12.38
CA LEU A 147 16.64 7.63 12.68
C LEU A 147 15.53 6.64 13.05
N GLN A 148 14.53 7.08 13.81
CA GLN A 148 13.37 6.25 14.14
C GLN A 148 12.55 5.84 12.90
N LYS A 149 12.55 6.67 11.86
CA LYS A 149 11.91 6.39 10.56
C LYS A 149 12.75 5.53 9.63
N GLY A 150 13.98 5.18 10.03
CA GLY A 150 14.89 4.37 9.23
C GLY A 150 15.81 5.17 8.32
N GLU A 151 15.89 6.51 8.47
CA GLU A 151 16.79 7.33 7.68
C GLU A 151 18.22 7.26 8.23
N GLU A 152 19.19 7.14 7.34
CA GLU A 152 20.61 7.35 7.66
C GLU A 152 20.94 8.84 7.58
N ILE A 153 21.83 9.30 8.43
CA ILE A 153 22.17 10.73 8.55
C ILE A 153 23.69 10.89 8.47
N GLU A 154 24.12 11.64 7.50
CA GLU A 154 25.48 12.12 7.37
C GLU A 154 25.53 13.61 7.72
N THR A 155 26.38 14.00 8.65
CA THR A 155 26.53 15.38 9.10
C THR A 155 27.69 16.08 8.37
N GLU A 156 27.67 17.40 8.32
CA GLU A 156 28.73 18.20 7.69
C GLU A 156 30.09 17.98 8.33
N ASP A 157 30.13 17.60 9.60
CA ASP A 157 31.36 17.29 10.39
C ASP A 157 31.83 15.84 10.14
N GLY A 158 31.18 15.08 9.25
CA GLY A 158 31.55 13.70 8.88
C GLY A 158 31.06 12.64 9.86
N ALA A 159 30.19 12.97 10.83
CA ALA A 159 29.56 11.96 11.66
C ALA A 159 28.45 11.23 10.88
N HIS A 160 28.42 9.90 10.95
CA HIS A 160 27.43 9.05 10.31
C HIS A 160 26.60 8.33 11.37
N TYR A 161 25.30 8.55 11.34
CA TYR A 161 24.34 7.94 12.26
C TYR A 161 23.39 7.03 11.47
N THR A 162 23.25 5.79 11.92
CA THR A 162 22.38 4.78 11.30
C THR A 162 21.26 4.34 12.25
N PRO A 163 20.11 3.88 11.74
CA PRO A 163 18.98 3.46 12.56
C PRO A 163 19.29 2.36 13.56
N ASP A 164 20.18 1.42 13.23
CA ASP A 164 20.60 0.33 14.10
C ASP A 164 21.33 0.79 15.36
N MET A 165 21.92 1.98 15.34
CA MET A 165 22.55 2.57 16.52
C MET A 165 21.56 2.88 17.64
N VAL A 166 20.29 3.12 17.30
CA VAL A 166 19.23 3.58 18.24
C VAL A 166 17.99 2.73 18.25
N LEU A 167 17.83 1.82 17.28
CA LEU A 167 16.71 0.89 17.22
C LEU A 167 17.08 -0.44 17.84
N GLY A 168 16.20 -0.95 18.68
CA GLY A 168 16.30 -2.32 19.20
C GLY A 168 15.97 -3.36 18.11
N ALA A 169 15.86 -4.63 18.50
CA ALA A 169 15.48 -5.70 17.59
C ALA A 169 14.15 -5.40 16.88
N ALA A 170 14.08 -5.78 15.59
CA ALA A 170 12.87 -5.64 14.79
C ALA A 170 11.69 -6.32 15.50
N ARG A 171 10.55 -5.65 15.52
CA ARG A 171 9.33 -6.17 16.14
C ARG A 171 8.55 -7.01 15.13
N LYS A 172 7.74 -7.95 15.63
CA LYS A 172 6.83 -8.71 14.79
C LYS A 172 5.96 -7.73 13.96
N GLY A 173 6.06 -7.83 12.64
CA GLY A 173 5.26 -7.08 11.69
C GLY A 173 3.83 -7.62 11.57
N ILE A 174 3.08 -7.07 10.62
CA ILE A 174 1.78 -7.57 10.21
C ILE A 174 1.95 -8.12 8.79
N LYS A 175 1.47 -9.33 8.56
CA LYS A 175 1.45 -9.96 7.24
C LYS A 175 0.05 -10.50 7.00
N VAL A 176 -0.58 -10.06 5.92
CA VAL A 176 -1.93 -10.47 5.52
C VAL A 176 -1.88 -10.89 4.06
N THR A 177 -2.43 -12.06 3.77
CA THR A 177 -2.59 -12.52 2.39
C THR A 177 -4.06 -12.52 2.04
N TYR A 178 -4.39 -11.89 0.91
CA TYR A 178 -5.71 -11.89 0.31
C TYR A 178 -5.66 -12.64 -1.02
N CYS A 179 -6.56 -13.58 -1.17
CA CYS A 179 -6.73 -14.35 -2.39
C CYS A 179 -8.21 -14.58 -2.61
N THR A 180 -8.68 -14.29 -3.81
CA THR A 180 -10.07 -14.48 -4.23
C THR A 180 -10.09 -15.19 -5.59
N ASP A 181 -11.24 -15.67 -6.01
CA ASP A 181 -11.52 -16.21 -7.35
C ASP A 181 -10.45 -17.17 -7.91
N THR A 182 -10.01 -18.10 -7.07
CA THR A 182 -9.11 -19.16 -7.50
C THR A 182 -9.84 -20.51 -7.50
N VAL A 183 -9.67 -21.28 -8.56
CA VAL A 183 -10.35 -22.57 -8.74
C VAL A 183 -9.67 -23.75 -8.06
N SER A 184 -8.52 -23.56 -7.41
CA SER A 184 -7.78 -24.67 -6.79
C SER A 184 -7.29 -24.32 -5.39
N TYR A 185 -7.84 -24.98 -4.38
CA TYR A 185 -7.39 -24.90 -2.99
C TYR A 185 -6.00 -25.53 -2.74
N THR A 186 -5.47 -26.28 -3.71
CA THR A 186 -4.27 -27.11 -3.53
C THR A 186 -2.95 -26.34 -3.70
N HIS A 187 -2.97 -25.09 -4.16
CA HIS A 187 -1.77 -24.30 -4.43
C HIS A 187 -1.48 -23.15 -3.46
N LEU A 188 -2.37 -22.92 -2.50
CA LEU A 188 -2.13 -21.95 -1.42
C LEU A 188 -1.22 -22.58 -0.36
N ARG A 189 0.07 -22.71 -0.65
CA ARG A 189 1.07 -22.91 0.40
C ARG A 189 1.38 -21.55 1.04
N ALA A 190 0.97 -21.40 2.30
CA ALA A 190 1.47 -20.31 3.12
C ALA A 190 3.00 -20.50 3.28
N HIS A 191 3.76 -19.58 2.73
CA HIS A 191 5.19 -19.46 2.95
C HIS A 191 5.45 -18.50 4.12
#